data_103907b0407a62fdb1e4b7f333f7e7d0
#
_entry.id   103907b0407a62fdb1e4b7f333f7e7d0
#
_cell.length_a   1.000
_cell.length_b   1.000
_cell.length_c   1.000
_cell.angle_alpha   90.00
_cell.angle_beta   90.00
_cell.angle_gamma   90.00
#
_symmetry.space_group_name_H-M   'P 1'
#
loop_
_entity.id
_entity.type
_entity.pdbx_description
1 polymer ?
#
loop_
_entity_poly.entity_id
_entity_poly.type
_entity_poly.pdbx_seq_one_letter_code
_entity_poly.pdbx_strand_id
1 'polypeptide(L)'
;MKQIIPEKSSEKVAKFLKKTSLHKRDFAEMIGVTLSYVYNLIDETVPFSTRGTTIERIATVMELNPEEFEEYRIPQEPILIDESVEIIKDYMSGNKLSVVNFLKSFPRKKRLDMVDVLRGALPMPVDYKELALIGKTLNIPSEELYKIWETRMKQILESAGMNIYSNSALVNAMFDCARKHILSAM
;
A
#
# COMPACT_ATOMS: atom_id res chain seq x y z
N MET A 1 3.38 -22.98 -34.17
CA MET A 1 3.13 -22.42 -32.82
C MET A 1 4.26 -21.44 -32.50
N LYS A 2 3.97 -20.15 -32.31
CA LYS A 2 4.97 -19.20 -31.82
C LYS A 2 5.25 -19.55 -30.36
N GLN A 3 6.47 -19.91 -30.01
CA GLN A 3 6.87 -20.00 -28.62
C GLN A 3 6.74 -18.61 -28.02
N ILE A 4 5.84 -18.48 -27.04
CA ILE A 4 5.72 -17.26 -26.21
C ILE A 4 6.92 -17.32 -25.26
N ILE A 5 7.97 -16.59 -25.58
CA ILE A 5 9.12 -16.39 -24.67
C ILE A 5 8.57 -15.52 -23.53
N PRO A 6 8.65 -15.95 -22.27
CA PRO A 6 8.20 -15.13 -21.15
C PRO A 6 8.98 -13.82 -21.11
N GLU A 7 8.28 -12.73 -20.82
CA GLU A 7 8.86 -11.40 -20.75
C GLU A 7 9.77 -11.30 -19.51
N LYS A 8 11.01 -10.85 -19.68
CA LYS A 8 11.96 -10.67 -18.58
C LYS A 8 11.47 -9.64 -17.56
N SER A 9 11.82 -9.82 -16.30
CA SER A 9 11.46 -8.90 -15.21
C SER A 9 11.94 -7.46 -15.45
N SER A 10 13.15 -7.28 -15.99
CA SER A 10 13.69 -5.98 -16.39
C SER A 10 12.86 -5.29 -17.46
N GLU A 11 12.40 -6.02 -18.49
CA GLU A 11 11.53 -5.50 -19.54
C GLU A 11 10.16 -5.07 -18.99
N LYS A 12 9.57 -5.85 -18.08
CA LYS A 12 8.29 -5.50 -17.42
C LYS A 12 8.39 -4.16 -16.72
N VAL A 13 9.44 -3.96 -15.90
CA VAL A 13 9.67 -2.71 -15.19
C VAL A 13 9.92 -1.56 -16.16
N ALA A 14 10.75 -1.74 -17.18
CA ALA A 14 11.05 -0.72 -18.17
C ALA A 14 9.78 -0.27 -18.95
N LYS A 15 8.97 -1.24 -19.39
CA LYS A 15 7.69 -0.97 -20.09
C LYS A 15 6.69 -0.25 -19.18
N PHE A 16 6.58 -0.66 -17.90
CA PHE A 16 5.73 0.01 -16.94
C PHE A 16 6.11 1.48 -16.75
N LEU A 17 7.39 1.76 -16.51
CA LEU A 17 7.87 3.14 -16.36
C LEU A 17 7.59 3.99 -17.59
N LYS A 18 7.77 3.43 -18.78
CA LYS A 18 7.45 4.10 -20.04
C LYS A 18 5.95 4.35 -20.21
N LYS A 19 5.11 3.33 -19.96
CA LYS A 19 3.65 3.42 -20.09
C LYS A 19 3.04 4.43 -19.13
N THR A 20 3.51 4.48 -17.90
CA THR A 20 2.98 5.38 -16.85
C THR A 20 3.63 6.75 -16.83
N SER A 21 4.67 6.97 -17.65
CA SER A 21 5.52 8.17 -17.62
C SER A 21 6.03 8.50 -16.20
N LEU A 22 6.20 7.47 -15.36
CA LEU A 22 6.69 7.61 -14.00
C LEU A 22 8.20 7.86 -14.02
N HIS A 23 8.65 8.93 -13.36
CA HIS A 23 10.08 9.18 -13.23
C HIS A 23 10.76 8.08 -12.42
N LYS A 24 11.91 7.61 -12.89
CA LYS A 24 12.72 6.57 -12.21
C LYS A 24 13.03 6.93 -10.75
N ARG A 25 13.20 8.23 -10.46
CA ARG A 25 13.42 8.71 -9.10
C ARG A 25 12.20 8.51 -8.21
N ASP A 26 11.00 8.85 -8.71
CA ASP A 26 9.77 8.65 -7.95
C ASP A 26 9.50 7.15 -7.73
N PHE A 27 9.76 6.32 -8.74
CA PHE A 27 9.67 4.86 -8.62
C PHE A 27 10.66 4.32 -7.58
N ALA A 28 11.92 4.77 -7.59
CA ALA A 28 12.92 4.40 -6.60
C ALA A 28 12.47 4.71 -5.15
N GLU A 29 11.89 5.90 -4.95
CA GLU A 29 11.34 6.32 -3.66
C GLU A 29 10.14 5.43 -3.22
N MET A 30 9.26 5.06 -4.15
CA MET A 30 8.10 4.20 -3.86
C MET A 30 8.50 2.79 -3.43
N ILE A 31 9.52 2.22 -4.06
CA ILE A 31 9.98 0.86 -3.75
C ILE A 31 11.12 0.80 -2.72
N GLY A 32 11.57 1.95 -2.22
CA GLY A 32 12.57 2.04 -1.16
C GLY A 32 13.99 1.68 -1.58
N VAL A 33 14.39 2.04 -2.82
CA VAL A 33 15.73 1.79 -3.35
C VAL A 33 16.40 3.06 -3.87
N THR A 34 17.68 2.97 -4.22
CA THR A 34 18.39 4.10 -4.84
C THR A 34 18.03 4.25 -6.32
N LEU A 35 18.20 5.45 -6.88
CA LEU A 35 18.01 5.68 -8.31
C LEU A 35 18.93 4.81 -9.16
N SER A 36 20.20 4.63 -8.76
CA SER A 36 21.15 3.76 -9.45
C SER A 36 20.67 2.30 -9.48
N TYR A 37 20.03 1.86 -8.41
CA TYR A 37 19.43 0.53 -8.37
C TYR A 37 18.32 0.35 -9.41
N VAL A 38 17.47 1.38 -9.61
CA VAL A 38 16.43 1.34 -10.65
C VAL A 38 17.04 1.27 -12.05
N TYR A 39 18.16 1.96 -12.30
CA TYR A 39 18.85 1.83 -13.58
C TYR A 39 19.33 0.40 -13.81
N ASN A 40 19.87 -0.26 -12.79
CA ASN A 40 20.29 -1.67 -12.90
C ASN A 40 19.08 -2.61 -13.09
N LEU A 41 17.93 -2.35 -12.45
CA LEU A 41 16.72 -3.16 -12.60
C LEU A 41 16.17 -3.18 -14.04
N ILE A 42 16.31 -2.08 -14.77
CA ILE A 42 15.80 -1.95 -16.14
C ILE A 42 16.85 -2.24 -17.21
N ASP A 43 18.09 -2.52 -16.83
CA ASP A 43 19.17 -2.87 -17.74
C ASP A 43 19.13 -4.38 -18.01
N GLU A 44 18.79 -4.75 -19.25
CA GLU A 44 18.67 -6.15 -19.66
C GLU A 44 20.01 -6.91 -19.67
N THR A 45 21.12 -6.19 -19.60
CA THR A 45 22.46 -6.76 -19.54
C THR A 45 22.88 -7.14 -18.12
N VAL A 46 22.17 -6.60 -17.11
CA VAL A 46 22.42 -6.87 -15.69
C VAL A 46 21.38 -7.89 -15.19
N PRO A 47 21.81 -8.95 -14.46
CA PRO A 47 20.87 -9.88 -13.86
C PRO A 47 19.88 -9.14 -12.94
N PHE A 48 18.58 -9.43 -13.09
CA PHE A 48 17.53 -8.90 -12.23
C PHE A 48 17.64 -9.56 -10.85
N SER A 49 18.59 -9.08 -10.05
CA SER A 49 18.87 -9.62 -8.71
C SER A 49 18.31 -8.67 -7.65
N THR A 50 17.23 -9.09 -6.98
CA THR A 50 16.63 -8.31 -5.92
C THR A 50 15.99 -9.22 -4.86
N ARG A 51 15.75 -8.65 -3.67
CA ARG A 51 15.11 -9.37 -2.56
C ARG A 51 13.60 -9.54 -2.82
N GLY A 52 13.00 -10.60 -2.28
CA GLY A 52 11.57 -10.87 -2.39
C GLY A 52 10.72 -9.67 -1.94
N THR A 53 11.06 -9.01 -0.82
CA THR A 53 10.39 -7.79 -0.34
C THR A 53 10.44 -6.63 -1.33
N THR A 54 11.53 -6.48 -2.07
CA THR A 54 11.64 -5.45 -3.12
C THR A 54 10.77 -5.82 -4.32
N ILE A 55 10.71 -7.11 -4.70
CA ILE A 55 9.82 -7.58 -5.77
C ILE A 55 8.36 -7.35 -5.38
N GLU A 56 7.96 -7.62 -4.14
CA GLU A 56 6.60 -7.34 -3.67
C GLU A 56 6.26 -5.85 -3.78
N ARG A 57 7.16 -4.95 -3.40
CA ARG A 57 6.97 -3.51 -3.57
C ARG A 57 6.84 -3.11 -5.04
N ILE A 58 7.70 -3.66 -5.90
CA ILE A 58 7.63 -3.45 -7.36
C ILE A 58 6.28 -3.92 -7.88
N ALA A 59 5.87 -5.15 -7.54
CA ALA A 59 4.61 -5.73 -7.96
C ALA A 59 3.41 -4.89 -7.48
N THR A 60 3.41 -4.46 -6.20
CA THR A 60 2.37 -3.57 -5.65
C THR A 60 2.24 -2.27 -6.43
N VAL A 61 3.36 -1.59 -6.73
CA VAL A 61 3.35 -0.33 -7.51
C VAL A 61 2.89 -0.56 -8.95
N MET A 62 3.23 -1.71 -9.52
CA MET A 62 2.85 -2.09 -10.90
C MET A 62 1.46 -2.73 -11.00
N GLU A 63 0.80 -2.97 -9.86
CA GLU A 63 -0.50 -3.68 -9.80
C GLU A 63 -0.44 -5.08 -10.42
N LEU A 64 0.66 -5.79 -10.15
CA LEU A 64 0.93 -7.17 -10.59
C LEU A 64 1.00 -8.12 -9.40
N ASN A 65 0.90 -9.44 -9.67
CA ASN A 65 1.23 -10.45 -8.68
C ASN A 65 2.76 -10.60 -8.59
N PRO A 66 3.36 -10.63 -7.38
CA PRO A 66 4.80 -10.89 -7.24
C PRO A 66 5.30 -12.16 -7.93
N GLU A 67 4.46 -13.19 -8.03
CA GLU A 67 4.77 -14.45 -8.72
C GLU A 67 4.96 -14.29 -10.24
N GLU A 68 4.60 -13.17 -10.81
CA GLU A 68 4.88 -12.86 -12.22
C GLU A 68 6.35 -12.52 -12.49
N PHE A 69 7.15 -12.34 -11.43
CA PHE A 69 8.57 -12.13 -11.51
C PHE A 69 9.30 -13.46 -11.28
N GLU A 70 10.10 -13.90 -12.24
CA GLU A 70 10.83 -15.20 -12.19
C GLU A 70 11.76 -15.31 -10.97
N GLU A 71 12.30 -14.18 -10.52
CA GLU A 71 13.23 -14.06 -9.41
C GLU A 71 12.54 -14.01 -8.05
N TYR A 72 11.21 -13.97 -8.01
CA TYR A 72 10.47 -13.88 -6.76
C TYR A 72 10.71 -15.09 -5.87
N ARG A 73 11.01 -14.80 -4.62
CA ARG A 73 11.07 -15.80 -3.54
C ARG A 73 10.30 -15.22 -2.37
N ILE A 74 9.38 -15.99 -1.84
CA ILE A 74 8.51 -15.57 -0.74
C ILE A 74 9.38 -15.09 0.42
N PRO A 75 9.25 -13.84 0.86
CA PRO A 75 9.97 -13.33 2.02
C PRO A 75 9.47 -14.02 3.29
N GLN A 76 10.33 -14.10 4.31
CA GLN A 76 9.95 -14.62 5.62
C GLN A 76 9.26 -13.55 6.51
N GLU A 77 8.89 -12.42 5.95
CA GLU A 77 8.21 -11.35 6.67
C GLU A 77 6.75 -11.74 6.89
N PRO A 78 6.20 -11.52 8.10
CA PRO A 78 4.80 -11.78 8.35
C PRO A 78 3.92 -10.83 7.52
N ILE A 79 2.91 -11.40 6.87
CA ILE A 79 1.85 -10.62 6.22
C ILE A 79 0.84 -10.26 7.32
N LEU A 80 0.54 -8.98 7.45
CA LEU A 80 -0.50 -8.49 8.34
C LEU A 80 -1.85 -8.58 7.63
N ILE A 81 -2.80 -9.27 8.27
CA ILE A 81 -4.19 -9.23 7.81
C ILE A 81 -4.81 -7.94 8.36
N ASP A 82 -5.06 -6.99 7.51
CA ASP A 82 -5.68 -5.71 7.86
C ASP A 82 -6.88 -5.45 6.94
N GLU A 83 -8.07 -5.76 7.46
CA GLU A 83 -9.32 -5.61 6.72
C GLU A 83 -9.57 -4.17 6.24
N SER A 84 -9.00 -3.18 6.94
CA SER A 84 -9.13 -1.78 6.54
C SER A 84 -8.38 -1.47 5.24
N VAL A 85 -7.34 -2.23 4.91
CA VAL A 85 -6.60 -2.10 3.64
C VAL A 85 -7.46 -2.53 2.45
N GLU A 86 -8.25 -3.58 2.61
CA GLU A 86 -9.14 -4.04 1.53
C GLU A 86 -10.21 -3.00 1.19
N ILE A 87 -10.76 -2.31 2.18
CA ILE A 87 -11.70 -1.19 1.95
C ILE A 87 -11.04 -0.10 1.10
N ILE A 88 -9.77 0.24 1.38
CA ILE A 88 -9.02 1.21 0.57
C ILE A 88 -8.82 0.73 -0.87
N LYS A 89 -8.46 -0.53 -1.07
CA LYS A 89 -8.31 -1.12 -2.41
C LYS A 89 -9.61 -1.10 -3.20
N ASP A 90 -10.74 -1.38 -2.55
CA ASP A 90 -12.07 -1.30 -3.16
C ASP A 90 -12.39 0.12 -3.62
N TYR A 91 -12.11 1.13 -2.79
CA TYR A 91 -12.26 2.54 -3.18
C TYR A 91 -11.33 2.93 -4.33
N MET A 92 -10.08 2.47 -4.33
CA MET A 92 -9.15 2.69 -5.44
C MET A 92 -9.70 2.10 -6.74
N SER A 93 -10.18 0.86 -6.68
CA SER A 93 -10.77 0.17 -7.83
C SER A 93 -12.04 0.87 -8.32
N GLY A 94 -12.96 1.24 -7.43
CA GLY A 94 -14.20 1.95 -7.76
C GLY A 94 -13.95 3.31 -8.42
N ASN A 95 -12.93 4.02 -7.99
CA ASN A 95 -12.51 5.31 -8.55
C ASN A 95 -11.57 5.17 -9.77
N LYS A 96 -11.25 3.96 -10.21
CA LYS A 96 -10.25 3.68 -11.28
C LYS A 96 -8.91 4.38 -11.02
N LEU A 97 -8.53 4.46 -9.77
CA LEU A 97 -7.30 5.11 -9.33
C LEU A 97 -6.18 4.08 -9.24
N SER A 98 -5.15 4.25 -10.07
CA SER A 98 -3.96 3.39 -10.00
C SER A 98 -3.15 3.62 -8.72
N VAL A 99 -2.42 2.60 -8.27
CA VAL A 99 -1.51 2.70 -7.11
C VAL A 99 -0.53 3.85 -7.27
N VAL A 100 0.04 4.06 -8.46
CA VAL A 100 0.95 5.18 -8.73
C VAL A 100 0.30 6.53 -8.46
N ASN A 101 -0.94 6.73 -8.91
CA ASN A 101 -1.65 7.99 -8.72
C ASN A 101 -2.05 8.19 -7.25
N PHE A 102 -2.46 7.13 -6.58
CA PHE A 102 -2.71 7.14 -5.14
C PHE A 102 -1.44 7.55 -4.37
N LEU A 103 -0.31 6.92 -4.63
CA LEU A 103 0.95 7.21 -3.96
C LEU A 103 1.46 8.64 -4.24
N LYS A 104 1.22 9.19 -5.43
CA LYS A 104 1.60 10.57 -5.76
C LYS A 104 0.89 11.63 -4.92
N SER A 105 -0.28 11.34 -4.36
CA SER A 105 -0.99 12.26 -3.46
C SER A 105 -0.33 12.39 -2.09
N PHE A 106 0.55 11.44 -1.72
CA PHE A 106 1.27 11.48 -0.46
C PHE A 106 2.61 12.21 -0.58
N PRO A 107 3.07 12.85 0.52
CA PRO A 107 4.43 13.34 0.62
C PRO A 107 5.44 12.22 0.32
N ARG A 108 6.54 12.55 -0.38
CA ARG A 108 7.54 11.55 -0.80
C ARG A 108 7.97 10.60 0.31
N LYS A 109 8.20 11.13 1.52
CA LYS A 109 8.62 10.36 2.71
C LYS A 109 7.62 9.27 3.14
N LYS A 110 6.34 9.41 2.76
CA LYS A 110 5.26 8.49 3.15
C LYS A 110 4.90 7.47 2.08
N ARG A 111 5.41 7.62 0.86
CA ARG A 111 5.05 6.74 -0.26
C ARG A 111 5.46 5.31 -0.03
N LEU A 112 6.68 5.09 0.49
CA LEU A 112 7.17 3.75 0.81
C LEU A 112 6.31 3.08 1.89
N ASP A 113 5.99 3.82 2.97
CA ASP A 113 5.13 3.31 4.03
C ASP A 113 3.76 2.90 3.47
N MET A 114 3.17 3.70 2.56
CA MET A 114 1.90 3.37 1.92
C MET A 114 1.99 2.16 0.98
N VAL A 115 3.12 1.95 0.30
CA VAL A 115 3.34 0.70 -0.46
C VAL A 115 3.37 -0.49 0.50
N ASP A 116 4.07 -0.37 1.62
CA ASP A 116 4.17 -1.44 2.63
C ASP A 116 2.81 -1.71 3.33
N VAL A 117 1.96 -0.69 3.49
CA VAL A 117 0.57 -0.87 3.92
C VAL A 117 -0.23 -1.65 2.87
N LEU A 118 -0.18 -1.23 1.60
CA LEU A 118 -0.95 -1.88 0.52
C LEU A 118 -0.56 -3.34 0.28
N ARG A 119 0.70 -3.71 0.54
CA ARG A 119 1.16 -5.12 0.43
C ARG A 119 0.98 -5.92 1.73
N GLY A 120 0.46 -5.31 2.80
CA GLY A 120 0.23 -5.98 4.07
C GLY A 120 1.46 -6.13 4.97
N ALA A 121 2.55 -5.43 4.72
CA ALA A 121 3.75 -5.46 5.57
C ALA A 121 3.71 -4.43 6.70
N LEU A 122 2.95 -3.35 6.54
CA LEU A 122 2.66 -2.38 7.59
C LEU A 122 1.15 -2.28 7.80
N PRO A 123 0.72 -2.03 9.04
CA PRO A 123 -0.70 -1.80 9.33
C PRO A 123 -1.19 -0.45 8.77
N MET A 124 -2.49 -0.35 8.52
CA MET A 124 -3.14 0.92 8.19
C MET A 124 -2.88 1.94 9.29
N PRO A 125 -2.49 3.19 8.95
CA PRO A 125 -2.27 4.24 9.95
C PRO A 125 -3.57 4.59 10.68
N VAL A 126 -3.44 4.87 11.98
CA VAL A 126 -4.57 5.36 12.82
C VAL A 126 -4.51 6.86 13.07
N ASP A 127 -3.44 7.52 12.65
CA ASP A 127 -3.34 8.98 12.70
C ASP A 127 -4.41 9.61 11.79
N TYR A 128 -5.24 10.47 12.37
CA TYR A 128 -6.37 11.07 11.65
C TYR A 128 -5.95 11.97 10.48
N LYS A 129 -4.74 12.55 10.51
CA LYS A 129 -4.24 13.39 9.39
C LYS A 129 -3.85 12.52 8.19
N GLU A 130 -3.25 11.38 8.45
CA GLU A 130 -2.92 10.41 7.39
C GLU A 130 -4.20 9.80 6.81
N LEU A 131 -5.16 9.43 7.66
CA LEU A 131 -6.47 8.95 7.23
C LEU A 131 -7.26 10.00 6.44
N ALA A 132 -7.27 11.25 6.89
CA ALA A 132 -7.93 12.34 6.17
C ALA A 132 -7.30 12.57 4.78
N LEU A 133 -5.98 12.41 4.66
CA LEU A 133 -5.31 12.47 3.37
C LEU A 133 -5.73 11.32 2.45
N ILE A 134 -5.86 10.09 2.98
CA ILE A 134 -6.39 8.94 2.26
C ILE A 134 -7.83 9.23 1.82
N GLY A 135 -8.68 9.65 2.74
CA GLY A 135 -10.08 9.95 2.48
C GLY A 135 -10.26 11.00 1.38
N LYS A 136 -9.51 12.09 1.47
CA LYS A 136 -9.51 13.15 0.45
C LYS A 136 -9.04 12.65 -0.92
N THR A 137 -7.98 11.83 -0.95
CA THR A 137 -7.40 11.30 -2.21
C THR A 137 -8.36 10.36 -2.92
N LEU A 138 -9.06 9.52 -2.16
CA LEU A 138 -9.97 8.49 -2.68
C LEU A 138 -11.43 8.96 -2.72
N ASN A 139 -11.70 10.18 -2.28
CA ASN A 139 -13.06 10.71 -2.13
C ASN A 139 -13.95 9.80 -1.26
N ILE A 140 -13.37 9.30 -0.14
CA ILE A 140 -14.08 8.45 0.81
C ILE A 140 -14.96 9.33 1.69
N PRO A 141 -16.26 9.03 1.84
CA PRO A 141 -17.12 9.74 2.78
C PRO A 141 -16.59 9.64 4.23
N SER A 142 -16.76 10.69 5.01
CA SER A 142 -16.23 10.75 6.39
C SER A 142 -16.74 9.61 7.29
N GLU A 143 -17.96 9.17 7.12
CA GLU A 143 -18.52 8.02 7.85
C GLU A 143 -17.81 6.69 7.48
N GLU A 144 -17.45 6.49 6.22
CA GLU A 144 -16.69 5.31 5.80
C GLU A 144 -15.24 5.40 6.29
N LEU A 145 -14.66 6.58 6.27
CA LEU A 145 -13.32 6.81 6.81
C LEU A 145 -13.28 6.51 8.31
N TYR A 146 -14.33 6.89 9.04
CA TYR A 146 -14.47 6.52 10.44
C TYR A 146 -14.56 5.01 10.63
N LYS A 147 -15.28 4.26 9.78
CA LYS A 147 -15.34 2.79 9.85
C LYS A 147 -13.97 2.15 9.62
N ILE A 148 -13.19 2.66 8.67
CA ILE A 148 -11.81 2.21 8.44
C ILE A 148 -10.98 2.38 9.72
N TRP A 149 -11.04 3.56 10.33
CA TRP A 149 -10.35 3.84 11.57
C TRP A 149 -10.85 2.95 12.72
N GLU A 150 -12.15 2.79 12.86
CA GLU A 150 -12.78 1.95 13.90
C GLU A 150 -12.36 0.48 13.77
N THR A 151 -12.38 -0.07 12.56
CA THR A 151 -11.95 -1.44 12.28
C THR A 151 -10.50 -1.64 12.72
N ARG A 152 -9.62 -0.71 12.33
CA ARG A 152 -8.21 -0.77 12.69
C ARG A 152 -7.98 -0.63 14.20
N MET A 153 -8.69 0.26 14.86
CA MET A 153 -8.59 0.45 16.32
C MET A 153 -9.09 -0.77 17.09
N LYS A 154 -10.15 -1.43 16.64
CA LYS A 154 -10.62 -2.69 17.23
C LYS A 154 -9.53 -3.77 17.15
N GLN A 155 -8.91 -3.94 16.00
CA GLN A 155 -7.79 -4.88 15.81
C GLN A 155 -6.62 -4.59 16.75
N ILE A 156 -6.27 -3.30 16.93
CA ILE A 156 -5.20 -2.89 17.85
C ILE A 156 -5.56 -3.25 19.30
N LEU A 157 -6.77 -2.93 19.74
CA LEU A 157 -7.22 -3.21 21.11
C LEU A 157 -7.27 -4.72 21.40
N GLU A 158 -7.79 -5.51 20.46
CA GLU A 158 -7.82 -6.97 20.56
C GLU A 158 -6.40 -7.56 20.59
N SER A 159 -5.50 -7.08 19.75
CA SER A 159 -4.09 -7.52 19.72
C SER A 159 -3.35 -7.17 21.02
N ALA A 160 -3.76 -6.09 21.68
CA ALA A 160 -3.25 -5.72 23.00
C ALA A 160 -3.89 -6.52 24.14
N GLY A 161 -4.75 -7.51 23.84
CA GLY A 161 -5.43 -8.34 24.83
C GLY A 161 -6.61 -7.64 25.53
N MET A 162 -7.06 -6.50 25.01
CA MET A 162 -8.23 -5.80 25.57
C MET A 162 -9.51 -6.48 25.08
N ASN A 163 -10.32 -6.95 26.04
CA ASN A 163 -11.66 -7.44 25.71
C ASN A 163 -12.58 -6.23 25.46
N ILE A 164 -12.80 -5.90 24.19
CA ILE A 164 -13.63 -4.75 23.78
C ILE A 164 -15.10 -4.91 24.17
N TYR A 165 -15.57 -6.14 24.37
CA TYR A 165 -16.96 -6.43 24.75
C TYR A 165 -17.20 -6.25 26.26
N SER A 166 -16.24 -6.66 27.11
CA SER A 166 -16.37 -6.50 28.56
C SER A 166 -16.18 -5.04 29.02
N ASN A 167 -15.46 -4.24 28.24
CA ASN A 167 -15.23 -2.80 28.50
C ASN A 167 -16.06 -1.90 27.59
N SER A 168 -17.22 -2.37 27.12
CA SER A 168 -18.02 -1.73 26.06
C SER A 168 -18.33 -0.27 26.30
N ALA A 169 -18.64 0.14 27.54
CA ALA A 169 -18.95 1.54 27.85
C ALA A 169 -17.76 2.48 27.62
N LEU A 170 -16.56 2.08 28.07
CA LEU A 170 -15.35 2.86 27.87
C LEU A 170 -14.95 2.89 26.39
N VAL A 171 -14.99 1.73 25.75
CA VAL A 171 -14.65 1.59 24.32
C VAL A 171 -15.61 2.41 23.47
N ASN A 172 -16.92 2.35 23.74
CA ASN A 172 -17.91 3.15 23.02
C ASN A 172 -17.70 4.65 23.22
N ALA A 173 -17.42 5.10 24.46
CA ALA A 173 -17.13 6.51 24.73
C ALA A 173 -15.87 7.00 23.98
N MET A 174 -14.83 6.16 23.89
CA MET A 174 -13.63 6.47 23.08
C MET A 174 -13.96 6.59 21.59
N PHE A 175 -14.74 5.65 21.05
CA PHE A 175 -15.12 5.66 19.65
C PHE A 175 -16.06 6.81 19.31
N ASP A 176 -17.03 7.15 20.15
CA ASP A 176 -17.90 8.31 19.97
C ASP A 176 -17.11 9.63 19.98
N CYS A 177 -16.12 9.75 20.84
CA CYS A 177 -15.24 10.92 20.88
C CYS A 177 -14.41 11.02 19.59
N ALA A 178 -13.78 9.91 19.17
CA ALA A 178 -12.99 9.84 17.94
C ALA A 178 -13.87 10.12 16.70
N ARG A 179 -15.08 9.58 16.64
CA ARG A 179 -16.03 9.82 15.56
C ARG A 179 -16.31 11.31 15.39
N LYS A 180 -16.67 11.99 16.48
CA LYS A 180 -16.91 13.44 16.45
C LYS A 180 -15.70 14.21 15.94
N HIS A 181 -14.50 13.79 16.36
CA HIS A 181 -13.25 14.44 15.95
C HIS A 181 -12.91 14.21 14.47
N ILE A 182 -13.03 12.97 13.99
CA ILE A 182 -12.77 12.62 12.59
C ILE A 182 -13.76 13.31 11.66
N LEU A 183 -15.07 13.32 12.01
CA LEU A 183 -16.10 13.97 11.21
C LEU A 183 -15.95 15.49 11.17
N SER A 184 -15.40 16.11 12.21
CA SER A 184 -15.18 17.56 12.25
C SER A 184 -13.89 18.02 11.56
N ALA A 185 -12.97 17.11 11.29
CA ALA A 185 -11.67 17.41 10.67
C ALA A 185 -11.66 17.34 9.12
N MET A 186 -12.77 16.92 8.55
CA MET A 186 -12.99 16.80 7.09
C MET A 186 -13.88 17.90 6.55
#